data_264f3caff0446930948b5dff454b3175
#
_entry.id   264f3caff0446930948b5dff454b3175
#
_cell.length_a   1.000
_cell.length_b   1.000
_cell.length_c   1.000
_cell.angle_alpha   90.00
_cell.angle_beta   90.00
_cell.angle_gamma   90.00
#
_symmetry.space_group_name_H-M   'P 1'
#
loop_
_entity.id
_entity.type
_entity.pdbx_description
1 polymer ?
#
loop_
_entity_poly.entity_id
_entity_poly.type
_entity_poly.pdbx_seq_one_letter_code
_entity_poly.pdbx_strand_id
1 'polypeptide(L)'
;MPKTFAKWGKMRHLRSYTEMIKVLFICHGNICRSPMAEYIYKKIVSYAGAEDRYEISSAATSREEIGNDIYPPAQRILRQYGIPFEHRRARQVTADEMKHYDYVIVMDSNNVRNLERMFRDGYSGKIHRMMSFCGSSRDVSDPWYTDDFETAYDDISRGCAGLFEYLEGKR
;
A
#
# COMPACT_ATOMS: atom_id res chain seq x y z
N MET A 1 -38.09 13.60 -26.48
CA MET A 1 -37.19 13.20 -25.37
C MET A 1 -36.24 12.16 -25.88
N PRO A 2 -34.92 12.41 -25.97
CA PRO A 2 -34.01 11.45 -26.53
C PRO A 2 -33.71 10.34 -25.54
N LYS A 3 -33.85 9.09 -26.00
CA LYS A 3 -33.62 7.84 -25.25
C LYS A 3 -32.12 7.53 -25.01
N THR A 4 -31.25 8.53 -25.10
CA THR A 4 -29.79 8.32 -25.10
C THR A 4 -29.11 8.43 -23.74
N PHE A 5 -29.74 9.05 -22.74
CA PHE A 5 -29.12 9.24 -21.42
C PHE A 5 -29.13 8.01 -20.52
N ALA A 6 -30.09 7.11 -20.68
CA ALA A 6 -30.19 5.89 -19.87
C ALA A 6 -29.11 4.83 -20.21
N LYS A 7 -28.55 4.88 -21.41
CA LYS A 7 -27.55 3.91 -21.90
C LYS A 7 -26.15 4.20 -21.36
N TRP A 8 -25.83 5.48 -21.10
CA TRP A 8 -24.53 5.91 -20.59
C TRP A 8 -24.39 5.73 -19.07
N GLY A 9 -25.47 5.87 -18.32
CA GLY A 9 -25.49 5.65 -16.87
C GLY A 9 -25.25 4.18 -16.51
N LYS A 10 -25.85 3.24 -17.25
CA LYS A 10 -25.65 1.79 -17.02
C LYS A 10 -24.24 1.30 -17.41
N MET A 11 -23.62 1.89 -18.42
CA MET A 11 -22.26 1.49 -18.82
C MET A 11 -21.18 1.98 -17.85
N ARG A 12 -21.35 3.15 -17.22
CA ARG A 12 -20.43 3.61 -16.16
C ARG A 12 -20.50 2.74 -14.90
N HIS A 13 -21.69 2.27 -14.55
CA HIS A 13 -21.87 1.38 -13.38
C HIS A 13 -21.28 0.00 -13.61
N LEU A 14 -21.37 -0.56 -14.81
CA LEU A 14 -20.84 -1.89 -15.14
C LEU A 14 -19.31 -1.93 -15.23
N ARG A 15 -18.64 -0.84 -15.62
CA ARG A 15 -17.16 -0.76 -15.64
C ARG A 15 -16.55 -0.65 -14.25
N SER A 16 -17.25 -0.08 -13.27
CA SER A 16 -16.72 0.08 -11.91
C SER A 16 -16.77 -1.20 -11.07
N TYR A 17 -17.54 -2.21 -11.49
CA TYR A 17 -17.70 -3.47 -10.73
C TYR A 17 -16.74 -4.60 -11.11
N THR A 18 -15.93 -4.46 -12.18
CA THR A 18 -15.23 -5.59 -12.77
C THR A 18 -13.71 -5.58 -12.62
N GLU A 19 -13.07 -4.51 -12.18
CA GLU A 19 -11.62 -4.49 -11.99
C GLU A 19 -11.26 -4.19 -10.53
N MET A 20 -10.75 -5.22 -9.85
CA MET A 20 -10.14 -5.10 -8.53
C MET A 20 -8.79 -4.39 -8.65
N ILE A 21 -8.57 -3.37 -7.84
CA ILE A 21 -7.29 -2.68 -7.73
C ILE A 21 -6.41 -3.43 -6.74
N LYS A 22 -5.23 -3.84 -7.17
CA LYS A 22 -4.32 -4.67 -6.39
C LYS A 22 -3.12 -3.85 -5.95
N VAL A 23 -2.97 -3.65 -4.64
CA VAL A 23 -1.95 -2.79 -4.03
C VAL A 23 -1.07 -3.62 -3.09
N LEU A 24 0.24 -3.56 -3.31
CA LEU A 24 1.25 -4.20 -2.47
C LEU A 24 2.13 -3.13 -1.82
N PHE A 25 2.18 -3.11 -0.50
CA PHE A 25 3.08 -2.24 0.25
C PHE A 25 4.39 -2.95 0.57
N ILE A 26 5.52 -2.29 0.32
CA ILE A 26 6.85 -2.85 0.48
C ILE A 26 7.69 -1.99 1.42
N CYS A 27 8.38 -2.63 2.36
CA CYS A 27 9.50 -2.04 3.09
C CYS A 27 10.64 -3.05 3.21
N HIS A 28 11.68 -2.75 3.99
CA HIS A 28 12.83 -3.63 4.13
C HIS A 28 12.47 -4.97 4.80
N GLY A 29 11.87 -4.93 5.99
CA GLY A 29 11.66 -6.13 6.83
C GLY A 29 10.22 -6.65 6.88
N ASN A 30 9.24 -5.88 6.45
CA ASN A 30 7.81 -6.21 6.55
C ASN A 30 7.31 -6.44 8.00
N ILE A 31 7.88 -5.72 8.95
CA ILE A 31 7.45 -5.73 10.37
C ILE A 31 7.05 -4.37 10.92
N CYS A 32 7.39 -3.26 10.25
CA CYS A 32 7.06 -1.90 10.69
C CYS A 32 6.24 -1.13 9.63
N ARG A 33 6.91 -0.51 8.66
CA ARG A 33 6.29 0.45 7.73
C ARG A 33 5.27 -0.18 6.79
N SER A 34 5.61 -1.27 6.12
CA SER A 34 4.69 -1.89 5.15
C SER A 34 3.46 -2.50 5.79
N PRO A 35 3.51 -3.19 6.96
CA PRO A 35 2.29 -3.62 7.61
C PRO A 35 1.46 -2.46 8.15
N MET A 36 2.08 -1.38 8.67
CA MET A 36 1.32 -0.18 9.04
C MET A 36 0.56 0.38 7.82
N ALA A 37 1.22 0.50 6.68
CA ALA A 37 0.58 0.97 5.45
C ALA A 37 -0.57 0.06 5.01
N GLU A 38 -0.38 -1.25 5.04
CA GLU A 38 -1.42 -2.23 4.70
C GLU A 38 -2.68 -2.01 5.52
N TYR A 39 -2.56 -1.95 6.85
CA TYR A 39 -3.73 -1.85 7.73
C TYR A 39 -4.34 -0.45 7.75
N ILE A 40 -3.54 0.60 7.64
CA ILE A 40 -4.06 1.98 7.47
C ILE A 40 -4.87 2.07 6.18
N TYR A 41 -4.32 1.54 5.07
CA TYR A 41 -5.01 1.59 3.79
C TYR A 41 -6.29 0.74 3.77
N LYS A 42 -6.26 -0.45 4.38
CA LYS A 42 -7.46 -1.27 4.58
C LYS A 42 -8.56 -0.52 5.34
N LYS A 43 -8.19 0.24 6.38
CA LYS A 43 -9.16 1.07 7.11
C LYS A 43 -9.73 2.19 6.26
N ILE A 44 -8.92 2.88 5.46
CA ILE A 44 -9.38 3.93 4.55
C ILE A 44 -10.39 3.35 3.56
N VAL A 45 -10.05 2.23 2.93
CA VAL A 45 -10.89 1.54 1.95
C VAL A 45 -12.21 1.07 2.58
N SER A 46 -12.15 0.52 3.79
CA SER A 46 -13.34 0.07 4.55
C SER A 46 -14.24 1.24 4.92
N TYR A 47 -13.67 2.34 5.41
CA TYR A 47 -14.42 3.54 5.75
C TYR A 47 -15.17 4.12 4.54
N ALA A 48 -14.58 3.99 3.35
CA ALA A 48 -15.19 4.42 2.08
C ALA A 48 -16.18 3.40 1.51
N GLY A 49 -16.37 2.23 2.14
CA GLY A 49 -17.22 1.14 1.64
C GLY A 49 -16.72 0.56 0.32
N ALA A 50 -15.41 0.47 0.14
CA ALA A 50 -14.76 0.08 -1.11
C ALA A 50 -14.02 -1.26 -1.04
N GLU A 51 -14.21 -2.05 0.02
CA GLU A 51 -13.46 -3.29 0.26
C GLU A 51 -13.52 -4.26 -0.93
N ASP A 52 -14.68 -4.39 -1.57
CA ASP A 52 -14.88 -5.30 -2.69
C ASP A 52 -14.07 -4.91 -3.95
N ARG A 53 -13.47 -3.73 -3.95
CA ARG A 53 -12.72 -3.20 -5.09
C ARG A 53 -11.21 -3.24 -4.92
N TYR A 54 -10.73 -3.66 -3.76
CA TYR A 54 -9.29 -3.64 -3.45
C TYR A 54 -8.79 -4.98 -2.94
N GLU A 55 -7.64 -5.39 -3.46
CA GLU A 55 -6.79 -6.42 -2.89
C GLU A 55 -5.54 -5.74 -2.31
N ILE A 56 -5.32 -5.87 -1.01
CA ILE A 56 -4.29 -5.12 -0.29
C ILE A 56 -3.43 -6.10 0.50
N SER A 57 -2.11 -6.00 0.34
CA SER A 57 -1.16 -6.82 1.09
C SER A 57 0.15 -6.08 1.32
N SER A 58 1.08 -6.70 2.04
CA SER A 58 2.42 -6.17 2.25
C SER A 58 3.48 -7.27 2.23
N ALA A 59 4.72 -6.91 1.91
CA ALA A 59 5.85 -7.81 1.88
C ALA A 59 7.16 -7.05 2.12
N ALA A 60 8.26 -7.78 2.25
CA ALA A 60 9.61 -7.25 2.44
C ALA A 60 10.45 -7.38 1.18
N THR A 61 11.46 -6.52 1.04
CA THR A 61 12.56 -6.77 0.11
C THR A 61 13.58 -7.75 0.67
N SER A 62 13.76 -7.79 1.99
CA SER A 62 14.75 -8.66 2.66
C SER A 62 14.13 -9.95 3.20
N ARG A 63 15.00 -10.84 3.65
CA ARG A 63 14.64 -12.09 4.32
C ARG A 63 14.88 -12.06 5.82
N GLU A 64 15.35 -10.93 6.35
CA GLU A 64 15.85 -10.82 7.73
C GLU A 64 14.79 -11.11 8.78
N GLU A 65 13.54 -10.73 8.51
CA GLU A 65 12.43 -10.81 9.47
C GLU A 65 11.37 -11.85 9.09
N ILE A 66 11.67 -12.73 8.13
CA ILE A 66 10.70 -13.76 7.68
C ILE A 66 10.14 -14.54 8.87
N GLY A 67 8.81 -14.61 8.95
CA GLY A 67 8.09 -15.33 9.99
C GLY A 67 7.76 -14.51 11.24
N ASN A 68 8.32 -13.32 11.40
CA ASN A 68 8.05 -12.45 12.53
C ASN A 68 6.73 -11.68 12.35
N ASP A 69 6.08 -11.41 13.47
CA ASP A 69 4.87 -10.58 13.52
C ASP A 69 5.23 -9.09 13.42
N ILE A 70 4.22 -8.24 13.31
CA ILE A 70 4.37 -6.79 13.37
C ILE A 70 5.15 -6.43 14.65
N TYR A 71 6.18 -5.62 14.48
CA TYR A 71 7.03 -5.18 15.58
C TYR A 71 6.20 -4.50 16.68
N PRO A 72 6.37 -4.84 17.96
CA PRO A 72 5.49 -4.34 19.02
C PRO A 72 5.27 -2.83 19.06
N PRO A 73 6.28 -1.96 18.85
CA PRO A 73 6.04 -0.53 18.76
C PRO A 73 5.10 -0.13 17.62
N ALA A 74 5.18 -0.78 16.47
CA ALA A 74 4.26 -0.55 15.36
C ALA A 74 2.82 -0.99 15.72
N GLN A 75 2.68 -2.12 16.41
CA GLN A 75 1.37 -2.55 16.93
C GLN A 75 0.79 -1.52 17.91
N ARG A 76 1.60 -0.94 18.81
CA ARG A 76 1.14 0.09 19.74
C ARG A 76 0.62 1.32 19.01
N ILE A 77 1.32 1.79 17.98
CA ILE A 77 0.86 2.93 17.17
C ILE A 77 -0.46 2.62 16.48
N LEU A 78 -0.60 1.46 15.87
CA LEU A 78 -1.86 1.06 15.22
C LEU A 78 -3.02 1.04 16.22
N ARG A 79 -2.82 0.49 17.43
CA ARG A 79 -3.84 0.50 18.49
C ARG A 79 -4.18 1.91 18.95
N GLN A 80 -3.16 2.76 19.14
CA GLN A 80 -3.33 4.15 19.58
C GLN A 80 -4.26 4.93 18.63
N TYR A 81 -4.13 4.71 17.34
CA TYR A 81 -4.95 5.39 16.32
C TYR A 81 -6.18 4.58 15.88
N GLY A 82 -6.50 3.51 16.59
CA GLY A 82 -7.68 2.71 16.31
C GLY A 82 -7.66 2.02 14.94
N ILE A 83 -6.48 1.63 14.48
CA ILE A 83 -6.31 0.88 13.22
C ILE A 83 -6.43 -0.62 13.52
N PRO A 84 -7.45 -1.32 13.04
CA PRO A 84 -7.55 -2.77 13.20
C PRO A 84 -6.43 -3.48 12.45
N PHE A 85 -5.83 -4.48 13.08
CA PHE A 85 -4.83 -5.32 12.43
C PHE A 85 -4.91 -6.76 12.97
N GLU A 86 -4.33 -7.68 12.21
CA GLU A 86 -4.25 -9.09 12.58
C GLU A 86 -2.79 -9.47 12.83
N HIS A 87 -2.59 -10.49 13.68
CA HIS A 87 -1.28 -11.14 13.80
C HIS A 87 -0.96 -11.85 12.49
N ARG A 88 0.26 -11.64 11.99
CA ARG A 88 0.69 -12.16 10.69
C ARG A 88 2.20 -12.37 10.69
N ARG A 89 2.71 -12.97 9.66
CA ARG A 89 4.13 -13.29 9.52
C ARG A 89 4.73 -12.48 8.38
N ALA A 90 5.90 -11.86 8.64
CA ALA A 90 6.67 -11.17 7.61
C ALA A 90 7.09 -12.16 6.52
N ARG A 91 7.08 -11.69 5.29
CA ARG A 91 7.42 -12.50 4.10
C ARG A 91 8.14 -11.65 3.07
N GLN A 92 8.96 -12.29 2.26
CA GLN A 92 9.64 -11.62 1.15
C GLN A 92 8.73 -11.59 -0.08
N VAL A 93 8.76 -10.47 -0.83
CA VAL A 93 8.06 -10.33 -2.10
C VAL A 93 8.58 -11.32 -3.13
N THR A 94 7.69 -11.84 -3.97
CA THR A 94 7.99 -12.79 -5.03
C THR A 94 7.85 -12.19 -6.42
N ALA A 95 8.47 -12.81 -7.42
CA ALA A 95 8.32 -12.40 -8.81
C ALA A 95 6.86 -12.48 -9.30
N ASP A 96 6.11 -13.48 -8.85
CA ASP A 96 4.70 -13.63 -9.20
C ASP A 96 3.86 -12.49 -8.62
N GLU A 97 4.18 -12.00 -7.42
CA GLU A 97 3.52 -10.85 -6.83
C GLU A 97 3.82 -9.55 -7.60
N MET A 98 5.05 -9.38 -8.06
CA MET A 98 5.40 -8.22 -8.91
C MET A 98 4.58 -8.19 -10.23
N LYS A 99 4.19 -9.35 -10.73
CA LYS A 99 3.29 -9.46 -11.89
C LYS A 99 1.83 -9.25 -11.52
N HIS A 100 1.42 -9.76 -10.37
CA HIS A 100 0.02 -9.80 -9.93
C HIS A 100 -0.51 -8.44 -9.49
N TYR A 101 0.27 -7.69 -8.71
CA TYR A 101 -0.17 -6.40 -8.17
C TYR A 101 -0.05 -5.29 -9.22
N ASP A 102 -1.04 -4.39 -9.23
CA ASP A 102 -1.09 -3.24 -10.14
C ASP A 102 -0.19 -2.11 -9.65
N TYR A 103 -0.13 -1.91 -8.34
CA TYR A 103 0.63 -0.86 -7.66
C TYR A 103 1.51 -1.47 -6.57
N VAL A 104 2.79 -1.22 -6.66
CA VAL A 104 3.80 -1.60 -5.66
C VAL A 104 4.29 -0.33 -5.00
N ILE A 105 3.87 -0.10 -3.74
CA ILE A 105 4.13 1.13 -3.01
C ILE A 105 5.25 0.88 -2.01
N VAL A 106 6.37 1.57 -2.21
CA VAL A 106 7.59 1.42 -1.40
C VAL A 106 7.76 2.60 -0.46
N MET A 107 8.51 2.41 0.62
CA MET A 107 8.67 3.41 1.68
C MET A 107 9.85 4.35 1.42
N ASP A 108 10.90 3.87 0.77
CA ASP A 108 12.12 4.62 0.55
C ASP A 108 12.83 4.22 -0.75
N SER A 109 13.85 4.99 -1.10
CA SER A 109 14.66 4.77 -2.30
C SER A 109 15.50 3.49 -2.22
N ASN A 110 15.84 2.99 -1.02
CA ASN A 110 16.49 1.68 -0.87
C ASN A 110 15.58 0.55 -1.29
N ASN A 111 14.29 0.63 -0.97
CA ASN A 111 13.31 -0.36 -1.43
C ASN A 111 13.26 -0.42 -2.96
N VAL A 112 13.27 0.74 -3.63
CA VAL A 112 13.30 0.80 -5.11
C VAL A 112 14.54 0.06 -5.64
N ARG A 113 15.73 0.43 -5.17
CA ARG A 113 16.99 -0.20 -5.61
C ARG A 113 17.01 -1.71 -5.38
N ASN A 114 16.47 -2.16 -4.25
CA ASN A 114 16.42 -3.58 -3.92
C ASN A 114 15.47 -4.34 -4.86
N LEU A 115 14.30 -3.78 -5.15
CA LEU A 115 13.36 -4.39 -6.11
C LEU A 115 13.96 -4.46 -7.52
N GLU A 116 14.62 -3.39 -7.97
CA GLU A 116 15.30 -3.36 -9.28
C GLU A 116 16.42 -4.40 -9.37
N ARG A 117 17.14 -4.62 -8.28
CA ARG A 117 18.20 -5.65 -8.21
C ARG A 117 17.64 -7.07 -8.21
N MET A 118 16.51 -7.29 -7.50
CA MET A 118 15.87 -8.60 -7.37
C MET A 118 15.14 -8.98 -8.67
N PHE A 119 14.48 -8.02 -9.30
CA PHE A 119 13.59 -8.23 -10.45
C PHE A 119 13.97 -7.31 -11.61
N ARG A 120 14.80 -7.81 -12.52
CA ARG A 120 15.39 -7.02 -13.60
C ARG A 120 14.43 -6.64 -14.73
N ASP A 121 13.17 -7.06 -14.68
CA ASP A 121 12.29 -7.10 -15.85
C ASP A 121 11.24 -5.99 -15.92
N GLY A 122 11.62 -4.74 -15.68
CA GLY A 122 10.80 -3.61 -16.11
C GLY A 122 9.54 -3.34 -15.29
N TYR A 123 9.54 -3.63 -14.01
CA TYR A 123 8.42 -3.30 -13.11
C TYR A 123 8.42 -1.82 -12.66
N SER A 124 9.32 -0.99 -13.16
CA SER A 124 9.45 0.41 -12.76
C SER A 124 8.16 1.22 -12.89
N GLY A 125 7.32 0.90 -13.86
CA GLY A 125 6.01 1.55 -14.05
C GLY A 125 4.99 1.24 -12.96
N LYS A 126 5.20 0.19 -12.14
CA LYS A 126 4.33 -0.18 -11.02
C LYS A 126 4.83 0.30 -9.66
N ILE A 127 6.13 0.62 -9.56
CA ILE A 127 6.79 0.99 -8.32
C ILE A 127 6.63 2.48 -8.06
N HIS A 128 5.99 2.82 -6.95
CA HIS A 128 5.78 4.20 -6.52
C HIS A 128 6.23 4.38 -5.08
N ARG A 129 6.84 5.51 -4.77
CA ARG A 129 7.18 5.84 -3.38
C ARG A 129 5.97 6.40 -2.66
N MET A 130 5.77 5.98 -1.41
CA MET A 130 4.64 6.38 -0.57
C MET A 130 4.44 7.89 -0.54
N MET A 131 5.51 8.65 -0.31
CA MET A 131 5.42 10.09 -0.13
C MET A 131 5.11 10.86 -1.42
N SER A 132 5.26 10.24 -2.60
CA SER A 132 4.87 10.86 -3.87
C SER A 132 3.37 11.15 -3.96
N PHE A 133 2.55 10.37 -3.25
CA PHE A 133 1.10 10.57 -3.23
C PHE A 133 0.64 11.76 -2.37
N CYS A 134 1.52 12.33 -1.57
CA CYS A 134 1.26 13.59 -0.86
C CYS A 134 2.21 14.73 -1.31
N GLY A 135 2.73 14.63 -2.55
CA GLY A 135 3.51 15.69 -3.19
C GLY A 135 4.93 15.86 -2.65
N SER A 136 5.51 14.84 -2.01
CA SER A 136 6.86 14.88 -1.46
C SER A 136 7.79 13.90 -2.17
N SER A 137 9.04 14.29 -2.33
CA SER A 137 10.11 13.44 -2.86
C SER A 137 10.91 12.71 -1.77
N ARG A 138 10.63 12.99 -0.48
CA ARG A 138 11.36 12.37 0.62
C ARG A 138 10.91 10.93 0.89
N ASP A 139 11.75 10.19 1.56
CA ASP A 139 11.46 8.84 2.02
C ASP A 139 10.61 8.86 3.30
N VAL A 140 9.90 7.78 3.57
CA VAL A 140 9.39 7.49 4.92
C VAL A 140 10.57 7.00 5.75
N SER A 141 10.89 7.72 6.82
CA SER A 141 11.97 7.34 7.74
C SER A 141 11.72 5.96 8.34
N ASP A 142 12.78 5.16 8.47
CA ASP A 142 12.67 3.83 9.06
C ASP A 142 12.68 3.93 10.59
N PRO A 143 11.54 3.65 11.26
CA PRO A 143 11.44 3.76 12.71
C PRO A 143 12.28 2.72 13.47
N TRP A 144 12.74 1.68 12.80
CA TRP A 144 13.71 0.75 13.37
C TRP A 144 15.00 1.46 13.80
N TYR A 145 15.44 2.46 13.01
CA TYR A 145 16.64 3.24 13.30
C TYR A 145 16.37 4.53 14.08
N THR A 146 15.23 5.17 13.84
CA THR A 146 14.90 6.47 14.46
C THR A 146 14.16 6.32 15.78
N ASP A 147 13.54 5.18 16.01
CA ASP A 147 12.58 4.92 17.11
C ASP A 147 11.36 5.86 17.09
N ASP A 148 11.16 6.58 15.98
CA ASP A 148 10.07 7.53 15.81
C ASP A 148 8.92 6.93 14.98
N PHE A 149 8.09 6.14 15.65
CA PHE A 149 6.93 5.50 15.05
C PHE A 149 5.79 6.48 14.75
N GLU A 150 5.69 7.59 15.50
CA GLU A 150 4.69 8.63 15.26
C GLU A 150 4.91 9.31 13.90
N THR A 151 6.12 9.74 13.61
CA THR A 151 6.45 10.35 12.32
C THR A 151 6.23 9.38 11.17
N ALA A 152 6.64 8.12 11.32
CA ALA A 152 6.40 7.10 10.30
C ALA A 152 4.89 6.87 10.08
N TYR A 153 4.11 6.81 11.15
CA TYR A 153 2.66 6.66 11.06
C TYR A 153 2.01 7.86 10.35
N ASP A 154 2.38 9.08 10.71
CA ASP A 154 1.86 10.31 10.09
C ASP A 154 2.16 10.34 8.59
N ASP A 155 3.40 10.10 8.20
CA ASP A 155 3.81 10.04 6.80
C ASP A 155 3.04 8.99 6.01
N ILE A 156 2.97 7.77 6.53
CA ILE A 156 2.26 6.66 5.89
C ILE A 156 0.76 6.96 5.78
N SER A 157 0.15 7.52 6.81
CA SER A 157 -1.27 7.89 6.79
C SER A 157 -1.57 8.92 5.72
N ARG A 158 -0.73 9.93 5.57
CA ARG A 158 -0.86 10.96 4.53
C ARG A 158 -0.64 10.38 3.15
N GLY A 159 0.37 9.54 2.97
CA GLY A 159 0.63 8.85 1.72
C GLY A 159 -0.51 7.91 1.31
N CYS A 160 -1.05 7.16 2.26
CA CYS A 160 -2.20 6.27 2.04
C CYS A 160 -3.46 7.05 1.63
N ALA A 161 -3.74 8.18 2.28
CA ALA A 161 -4.87 9.04 1.90
C ALA A 161 -4.71 9.57 0.47
N GLY A 162 -3.52 10.05 0.13
CA GLY A 162 -3.22 10.53 -1.22
C GLY A 162 -3.28 9.42 -2.27
N LEU A 163 -2.83 8.22 -1.94
CA LEU A 163 -2.94 7.05 -2.82
C LEU A 163 -4.41 6.72 -3.11
N PHE A 164 -5.26 6.72 -2.08
CA PHE A 164 -6.68 6.45 -2.24
C PHE A 164 -7.34 7.48 -3.16
N GLU A 165 -7.11 8.77 -2.95
CA GLU A 165 -7.60 9.83 -3.82
C GLU A 165 -7.12 9.67 -5.26
N TYR A 166 -5.85 9.35 -5.46
CA TYR A 166 -5.26 9.12 -6.77
C TYR A 166 -5.94 7.96 -7.51
N LEU A 167 -6.15 6.83 -6.83
CA LEU A 167 -6.75 5.64 -7.44
C LEU A 167 -8.25 5.83 -7.69
N GLU A 168 -8.98 6.46 -6.79
CA GLU A 168 -10.39 6.75 -6.98
C GLU A 168 -10.61 7.83 -8.07
N GLY A 169 -9.72 8.77 -8.24
CA GLY A 169 -9.77 9.80 -9.29
C GLY A 169 -9.54 9.28 -10.71
N LYS A 170 -9.00 8.06 -10.86
CA LYS A 170 -8.80 7.39 -12.16
C LYS A 170 -10.02 6.66 -12.70
N ARG A 171 -11.12 6.62 -11.96
CA ARG A 171 -12.35 5.88 -12.29
C ARG A 171 -13.40 6.68 -13.01
#